data_f900691ccbb79f6184481ba441d0b992
#
_entry.id   f900691ccbb79f6184481ba441d0b992
#
_cell.length_a   1.000
_cell.length_b   1.000
_cell.length_c   1.000
_cell.angle_alpha   90.00
_cell.angle_beta   90.00
_cell.angle_gamma   90.00
#
_symmetry.space_group_name_H-M   'P 1'
#
loop_
_entity.id
_entity.type
_entity.pdbx_description
1 polymer ?
#
loop_
_entity_poly.entity_id
_entity_poly.type
_entity_poly.pdbx_seq_one_letter_code
_entity_poly.pdbx_strand_id
1 'polypeptide(L)'
;TKQLSGLTDPFVVLFRRGDFSVELFAPKDVDTQQPHRQDEAYIVASGSGVFLRGEKRVDFVQGDFLFVAAGVAHRFEEFTEDFKTWVIFFGPEGGSDGADIGSC
;
A
#
# COMPACT_ATOMS: atom_id res chain seq x y z
N THR A 1 -12.02 -6.16 -9.02
CA THR A 1 -12.25 -7.58 -9.08
C THR A 1 -13.59 -7.94 -8.48
N LYS A 2 -14.03 -9.15 -8.75
CA LYS A 2 -15.31 -9.62 -8.23
C LYS A 2 -15.33 -9.65 -6.70
N GLN A 3 -14.20 -9.96 -6.07
CA GLN A 3 -14.10 -9.98 -4.61
C GLN A 3 -14.29 -8.63 -3.96
N LEU A 4 -14.03 -7.56 -4.67
CA LEU A 4 -14.24 -6.22 -4.12
C LEU A 4 -15.68 -5.76 -4.27
N SER A 5 -16.44 -6.35 -5.17
CA SER A 5 -17.83 -5.97 -5.39
C SER A 5 -18.68 -6.33 -4.17
N GLY A 6 -19.33 -5.34 -3.60
CA GLY A 6 -20.20 -5.57 -2.46
C GLY A 6 -19.49 -5.72 -1.13
N LEU A 7 -18.17 -5.61 -1.10
CA LEU A 7 -17.40 -5.67 0.14
C LEU A 7 -17.23 -4.26 0.69
N THR A 8 -17.23 -4.15 2.01
CA THR A 8 -16.96 -2.88 2.68
C THR A 8 -15.47 -2.73 2.98
N ASP A 9 -14.74 -3.84 3.09
CA ASP A 9 -13.31 -3.82 3.35
C ASP A 9 -12.56 -3.46 2.08
N PRO A 10 -11.72 -2.39 2.09
CA PRO A 10 -10.98 -2.00 0.90
C PRO A 10 -9.83 -2.94 0.55
N PHE A 11 -9.50 -3.89 1.43
CA PHE A 11 -8.41 -4.84 1.20
C PHE A 11 -8.96 -6.22 0.83
N VAL A 12 -8.37 -6.83 -0.18
CA VAL A 12 -8.64 -8.22 -0.54
C VAL A 12 -7.32 -8.96 -0.61
N VAL A 13 -7.17 -9.99 0.21
CA VAL A 13 -5.96 -10.81 0.20
C VAL A 13 -6.04 -11.78 -0.97
N LEU A 14 -5.06 -11.71 -1.87
CA LEU A 14 -5.02 -12.53 -3.06
C LEU A 14 -4.05 -13.70 -2.95
N PHE A 15 -3.01 -13.55 -2.13
CA PHE A 15 -2.00 -14.58 -1.95
C PHE A 15 -1.30 -14.38 -0.62
N ARG A 16 -1.03 -15.49 0.06
CA ARG A 16 -0.28 -15.43 1.33
C ARG A 16 0.59 -16.67 1.45
N ARG A 17 1.83 -16.47 1.84
CA ARG A 17 2.75 -17.55 2.14
C ARG A 17 3.79 -17.07 3.13
N GLY A 18 3.79 -17.64 4.35
CA GLY A 18 4.69 -17.19 5.42
C GLY A 18 4.49 -15.71 5.69
N ASP A 19 5.57 -14.96 5.67
CA ASP A 19 5.53 -13.51 5.91
C ASP A 19 5.12 -12.72 4.68
N PHE A 20 5.01 -13.36 3.54
CA PHE A 20 4.72 -12.71 2.27
C PHE A 20 3.22 -12.73 1.99
N SER A 21 2.65 -11.59 1.68
CA SER A 21 1.26 -11.56 1.22
C SER A 21 1.09 -10.49 0.16
N VAL A 22 0.16 -10.74 -0.75
CA VAL A 22 -0.21 -9.79 -1.80
C VAL A 22 -1.69 -9.49 -1.65
N GLU A 23 -2.00 -8.22 -1.56
CA GLU A 23 -3.37 -7.76 -1.40
C GLU A 23 -3.69 -6.72 -2.46
N LEU A 24 -4.96 -6.57 -2.75
CA LEU A 24 -5.45 -5.48 -3.58
C LEU A 24 -6.16 -4.50 -2.66
N PHE A 25 -5.75 -3.24 -2.71
CA PHE A 25 -6.30 -2.18 -1.87
C PHE A 25 -6.99 -1.15 -2.76
N ALA A 26 -8.25 -0.90 -2.50
CA ALA A 26 -9.05 0.06 -3.25
C ALA A 26 -9.90 0.88 -2.28
N PRO A 27 -9.28 1.88 -1.62
CA PRO A 27 -10.03 2.71 -0.67
C PRO A 27 -11.03 3.59 -1.41
N LYS A 28 -12.08 3.98 -0.71
CA LYS A 28 -13.07 4.92 -1.24
C LYS A 28 -13.11 6.14 -0.34
N ASP A 29 -13.06 7.30 -0.95
CA ASP A 29 -13.14 8.61 -0.30
C ASP A 29 -11.96 8.91 0.60
N VAL A 30 -11.69 8.07 1.59
CA VAL A 30 -10.62 8.31 2.56
C VAL A 30 -9.91 7.00 2.90
N ASP A 31 -8.62 7.09 3.13
CA ASP A 31 -7.78 5.98 3.56
C ASP A 31 -7.61 6.07 5.07
N THR A 32 -8.11 5.08 5.78
CA THR A 32 -8.07 5.03 7.24
C THR A 32 -7.12 3.97 7.77
N GLN A 33 -6.23 3.45 6.94
CA GLN A 33 -5.33 2.38 7.36
C GLN A 33 -4.37 2.84 8.45
N GLN A 34 -3.94 1.88 9.27
CA GLN A 34 -2.99 2.11 10.35
C GLN A 34 -1.59 1.66 9.90
N PRO A 35 -0.52 2.13 10.56
CA PRO A 35 0.82 1.62 10.26
C PRO A 35 0.87 0.10 10.41
N HIS A 36 1.63 -0.54 9.55
CA HIS A 36 1.75 -1.99 9.53
C HIS A 36 3.05 -2.44 10.18
N ARG A 37 3.08 -3.69 10.62
CA ARG A 37 4.22 -4.26 11.34
C ARG A 37 5.32 -4.79 10.43
N GLN A 38 5.03 -4.95 9.15
CA GLN A 38 5.97 -5.44 8.15
C GLN A 38 6.32 -4.31 7.19
N ASP A 39 7.42 -4.48 6.48
CA ASP A 39 7.70 -3.63 5.34
C ASP A 39 6.67 -3.90 4.27
N GLU A 40 6.34 -2.88 3.50
CA GLU A 40 5.35 -3.04 2.43
C GLU A 40 5.74 -2.27 1.19
N ALA A 41 5.30 -2.78 0.05
CA ALA A 41 5.49 -2.14 -1.23
C ALA A 41 4.14 -2.01 -1.91
N TYR A 42 3.95 -0.89 -2.59
CA TYR A 42 2.76 -0.65 -3.40
C TYR A 42 3.16 -0.55 -4.86
N ILE A 43 2.35 -1.13 -5.71
CA ILE A 43 2.45 -0.92 -7.15
C ILE A 43 1.06 -0.45 -7.59
N VAL A 44 0.98 0.79 -8.04
CA VAL A 44 -0.29 1.43 -8.36
C VAL A 44 -0.88 0.79 -9.62
N ALA A 45 -2.01 0.12 -9.47
CA ALA A 45 -2.66 -0.58 -10.57
C ALA A 45 -3.51 0.35 -11.44
N SER A 46 -4.15 1.34 -10.83
CA SER A 46 -4.96 2.32 -11.57
C SER A 46 -5.13 3.57 -10.73
N GLY A 47 -5.42 4.67 -11.40
CA GLY A 47 -5.72 5.93 -10.74
C GLY A 47 -4.46 6.73 -10.42
N SER A 48 -4.68 7.81 -9.67
CA SER A 48 -3.63 8.74 -9.26
C SER A 48 -4.05 9.42 -7.96
N GLY A 49 -3.12 10.11 -7.34
CA GLY A 49 -3.40 10.84 -6.11
C GLY A 49 -2.11 11.26 -5.42
N VAL A 50 -2.18 11.38 -4.11
CA VAL A 50 -1.06 11.79 -3.26
C VAL A 50 -0.81 10.72 -2.22
N PHE A 51 0.45 10.38 -2.02
CA PHE A 51 0.87 9.42 -1.00
C PHE A 51 1.63 10.16 0.09
N LEU A 52 1.16 10.00 1.32
CA LEU A 52 1.83 10.56 2.50
C LEU A 52 2.58 9.45 3.20
N ARG A 53 3.87 9.66 3.45
CA ARG A 53 4.72 8.72 4.17
C ARG A 53 5.51 9.51 5.20
N GLY A 54 5.15 9.36 6.48
CA GLY A 54 5.68 10.22 7.51
C GLY A 54 5.32 11.66 7.17
N GLU A 55 6.33 12.52 7.04
CA GLU A 55 6.13 13.93 6.71
C GLU A 55 6.28 14.22 5.22
N LYS A 56 6.57 13.20 4.42
CA LYS A 56 6.78 13.38 2.98
C LYS A 56 5.48 13.21 2.22
N ARG A 57 5.33 14.01 1.19
CA ARG A 57 4.16 14.02 0.33
C ARG A 57 4.61 13.82 -1.11
N VAL A 58 4.09 12.79 -1.76
CA VAL A 58 4.51 12.41 -3.11
C VAL A 58 3.28 12.18 -3.99
N ASP A 59 3.27 12.79 -5.16
CA ASP A 59 2.24 12.50 -6.15
C ASP A 59 2.52 11.15 -6.77
N PHE A 60 1.47 10.38 -7.05
CA PHE A 60 1.62 9.08 -7.70
C PHE A 60 0.65 8.94 -8.86
N VAL A 61 1.03 8.08 -9.80
CA VAL A 61 0.19 7.71 -10.93
C VAL A 61 0.27 6.21 -11.16
N GLN A 62 -0.56 5.71 -12.04
CA GLN A 62 -0.55 4.30 -12.40
C GLN A 62 0.85 3.83 -12.78
N GLY A 63 1.25 2.69 -12.26
CA GLY A 63 2.55 2.09 -12.52
C GLY A 63 3.63 2.47 -11.51
N ASP A 64 3.38 3.45 -10.65
CA ASP A 64 4.39 3.87 -9.67
C ASP A 64 4.60 2.81 -8.59
N PHE A 65 5.83 2.74 -8.11
CA PHE A 65 6.24 1.89 -7.00
C PHE A 65 6.46 2.76 -5.77
N LEU A 66 5.85 2.37 -4.64
CA LEU A 66 6.01 3.09 -3.38
C LEU A 66 6.41 2.10 -2.30
N PHE A 67 7.36 2.49 -1.45
CA PHE A 67 7.82 1.63 -0.37
C PHE A 67 7.55 2.29 0.98
N VAL A 68 7.15 1.47 1.97
CA VAL A 68 6.94 1.93 3.35
C VAL A 68 7.59 0.94 4.29
N ALA A 69 8.52 1.43 5.11
CA ALA A 69 9.11 0.61 6.15
C ALA A 69 8.10 0.32 7.26
N ALA A 70 8.28 -0.80 7.94
CA ALA A 70 7.42 -1.19 9.05
C ALA A 70 7.29 -0.06 10.08
N GLY A 71 6.09 0.16 10.56
CA GLY A 71 5.83 1.15 11.60
C GLY A 71 5.72 2.60 11.14
N VAL A 72 5.98 2.87 9.87
CA VAL A 72 5.90 4.24 9.35
C VAL A 72 4.45 4.60 9.03
N ALA A 73 3.98 5.71 9.55
CA ALA A 73 2.65 6.20 9.24
C ALA A 73 2.57 6.60 7.78
N HIS A 74 1.50 6.17 7.12
CA HIS A 74 1.33 6.43 5.70
C HIS A 74 -0.14 6.38 5.34
N ARG A 75 -0.49 7.07 4.27
CA ARG A 75 -1.85 6.97 3.69
C ARG A 75 -1.89 7.59 2.31
N PHE A 76 -2.93 7.23 1.56
CA PHE A 76 -3.23 7.83 0.28
C PHE A 76 -4.28 8.93 0.47
N GLU A 77 -4.09 10.04 -0.22
CA GLU A 77 -5.03 11.17 -0.18
C GLU A 77 -5.30 11.67 -1.59
N GLU A 78 -6.41 12.38 -1.75
CA GLU A 78 -6.77 13.04 -3.02
C GLU A 78 -6.69 12.08 -4.21
N PHE A 79 -7.07 10.82 -3.97
CA PHE A 79 -6.98 9.82 -5.02
C PHE A 79 -8.26 9.79 -5.87
N THR A 80 -8.11 9.32 -7.10
CA THR A 80 -9.23 9.21 -8.03
C THR A 80 -10.14 8.05 -7.65
N GLU A 81 -11.36 8.04 -8.17
CA GLU A 81 -12.34 6.99 -7.84
C GLU A 81 -11.89 5.60 -8.28
N ASP A 82 -11.11 5.53 -9.34
CA ASP A 82 -10.62 4.27 -9.87
C ASP A 82 -9.31 3.81 -9.24
N PHE A 83 -8.83 4.50 -8.21
CA PHE A 83 -7.56 4.15 -7.58
C PHE A 83 -7.60 2.76 -6.99
N LYS A 84 -6.62 1.96 -7.37
CA LYS A 84 -6.34 0.63 -6.82
C LYS A 84 -4.86 0.42 -6.83
N THR A 85 -4.35 -0.26 -5.81
CA THR A 85 -2.94 -0.57 -5.75
C THR A 85 -2.73 -1.98 -5.22
N TRP A 86 -1.74 -2.65 -5.78
CA TRP A 86 -1.25 -3.90 -5.21
C TRP A 86 -0.46 -3.54 -3.95
N VAL A 87 -0.63 -4.33 -2.91
CA VAL A 87 0.09 -4.16 -1.65
C VAL A 87 0.81 -5.46 -1.37
N ILE A 88 2.12 -5.38 -1.19
CA ILE A 88 2.94 -6.55 -0.92
C ILE A 88 3.55 -6.35 0.47
N PHE A 89 3.16 -7.22 1.41
CA PHE A 89 3.75 -7.25 2.73
C PHE A 89 4.81 -8.35 2.75
N PHE A 90 5.95 -8.07 3.33
CA PHE A 90 7.05 -9.03 3.33
C PHE A 90 7.99 -8.79 4.50
N GLY A 91 8.74 -9.85 4.83
CA GLY A 91 9.74 -9.78 5.87
C GLY A 91 9.17 -9.89 7.28
N PRO A 92 10.03 -9.81 8.29
CA PRO A 92 9.62 -9.99 9.68
C PRO A 92 8.88 -8.79 10.24
N GLU A 93 8.19 -8.98 11.36
CA GLU A 93 7.65 -7.86 12.12
C GLU A 93 8.80 -6.96 12.54
N GLY A 94 8.55 -5.65 12.50
CA GLY A 94 9.59 -4.67 12.78
C GLY A 94 10.43 -4.30 11.58
N GLY A 95 10.27 -5.00 10.46
CA GLY A 95 10.97 -4.72 9.22
C GLY A 95 12.29 -5.44 9.11
N SER A 96 12.86 -5.38 7.91
CA SER A 96 14.14 -6.01 7.62
C SER A 96 15.27 -5.07 7.97
N ASP A 97 16.37 -5.64 8.47
CA ASP A 97 17.61 -4.89 8.69
C ASP A 97 18.33 -4.71 7.37
N GLY A 98 19.13 -3.65 7.31
CA GLY A 98 19.99 -3.43 6.16
C GLY A 98 19.83 -2.04 5.59
N ALA A 99 20.74 -1.71 4.68
CA ALA A 99 20.72 -0.42 4.02
C ALA A 99 19.64 -0.39 2.96
N ASP A 100 18.92 0.70 2.88
CA ASP A 100 17.95 0.93 1.82
C ASP A 100 18.71 1.33 0.56
N ILE A 101 18.52 0.59 -0.48
CA ILE A 101 19.15 0.88 -1.77
C ILE A 101 18.04 1.17 -2.75
N GLY A 102 18.05 2.38 -3.32
CA GLY A 102 17.05 2.77 -4.30
C GLY A 102 15.67 2.99 -3.74
N SER A 103 15.51 3.06 -2.41
CA SER A 103 14.21 3.35 -1.82
C SER A 103 13.85 4.82 -2.03
N CYS A 104 12.58 5.05 -2.16
CA CYS A 104 12.08 6.40 -2.35
C CYS A 104 11.66 7.04 -1.05
#